data_f21b5714802c95c8ce5ca47d9b191fc8
#
_entry.id   f21b5714802c95c8ce5ca47d9b191fc8
#
_cell.length_a   1.000
_cell.length_b   1.000
_cell.length_c   1.000
_cell.angle_alpha   90.00
_cell.angle_beta   90.00
_cell.angle_gamma   90.00
#
_symmetry.space_group_name_H-M   'P 1'
#
loop_
_entity.id
_entity.type
_entity.pdbx_description
1 polymer ?
#
loop_
_entity_poly.entity_id
_entity_poly.type
_entity_poly.pdbx_seq_one_letter_code
_entity_poly.pdbx_strand_id
1 'polypeptide(L)'
;MSDTPVAIPQDQQDPTRRYTPEGYEVPAPSEADVLYEARDGIAWISLNRPLILNAVDWSLTHHLGRCLERAESDEDVRVVVLRGNGRAFCAGGDLQSAKFYPKPDDLPQPSMMDNVLRIWRMPKPVIAAVRGHALGQGIEIAGMCDLTIAADDAQFGEIQIRHGFGPPMLVTPFLTGLKNAKFIMLSGEVFPAEEAYRLGLVNQVVPAAELDAAAEAQAKKLASLPPTAVALNKLVVNRVYELAGFEAAMNYRDDPVIKALNESSRDDKVSAARLATLREQGWEAFKQQRDAAFKE
;
A
#
# COMPACT_ATOMS: atom_id res chain seq x y z
N MET A 1 17.69 14.36 -20.82
CA MET A 1 17.07 15.65 -20.45
C MET A 1 16.01 15.30 -19.43
N SER A 2 16.15 15.75 -18.21
CA SER A 2 15.13 15.50 -17.18
C SER A 2 13.97 16.45 -17.46
N ASP A 3 12.88 15.94 -18.06
CA ASP A 3 11.64 16.70 -18.15
C ASP A 3 11.10 16.88 -16.73
N THR A 4 11.49 17.97 -16.09
CA THR A 4 10.88 18.38 -14.83
C THR A 4 9.43 18.74 -15.15
N PRO A 5 8.42 18.08 -14.55
CA PRO A 5 7.04 18.39 -14.86
C PRO A 5 6.74 19.85 -14.54
N VAL A 6 6.07 20.54 -15.47
CA VAL A 6 5.66 21.93 -15.31
C VAL A 6 4.23 21.96 -14.78
N ALA A 7 3.99 22.77 -13.73
CA ALA A 7 2.65 22.96 -13.20
C ALA A 7 1.81 23.82 -14.17
N ILE A 8 0.61 23.35 -14.49
CA ILE A 8 -0.34 24.02 -15.38
C ILE A 8 -1.36 24.79 -14.53
N PRO A 9 -1.54 26.10 -14.75
CA PRO A 9 -2.56 26.89 -14.07
C PRO A 9 -3.96 26.29 -14.23
N GLN A 10 -4.81 26.41 -13.19
CA GLN A 10 -6.12 25.75 -13.15
C GLN A 10 -7.03 26.14 -14.32
N ASP A 11 -6.97 27.38 -14.77
CA ASP A 11 -7.73 27.91 -15.92
C ASP A 11 -7.26 27.37 -17.28
N GLN A 12 -6.09 26.72 -17.32
CA GLN A 12 -5.50 26.11 -18.53
C GLN A 12 -5.53 24.57 -18.47
N GLN A 13 -6.03 23.97 -17.40
CA GLN A 13 -6.11 22.52 -17.26
C GLN A 13 -7.22 21.92 -18.15
N ASP A 14 -6.90 20.85 -18.85
CA ASP A 14 -7.88 20.04 -19.59
C ASP A 14 -8.78 19.28 -18.60
N PRO A 15 -10.10 19.50 -18.59
CA PRO A 15 -11.01 18.86 -17.65
C PRO A 15 -11.10 17.32 -17.83
N THR A 16 -10.63 16.78 -18.93
CA THR A 16 -10.57 15.33 -19.18
C THR A 16 -9.32 14.67 -18.60
N ARG A 17 -8.33 15.46 -18.17
CA ARG A 17 -7.09 14.99 -17.58
C ARG A 17 -7.08 15.19 -16.07
N ARG A 18 -6.26 14.43 -15.40
CA ARG A 18 -6.08 14.52 -13.96
C ARG A 18 -4.86 15.37 -13.62
N TYR A 19 -5.03 16.26 -12.64
CA TYR A 19 -3.95 17.10 -12.12
C TYR A 19 -3.82 16.95 -10.61
N THR A 20 -2.61 17.18 -10.09
CA THR A 20 -2.40 17.34 -8.64
C THR A 20 -2.93 18.72 -8.21
N PRO A 21 -3.11 18.97 -6.89
CA PRO A 21 -3.48 20.29 -6.39
C PRO A 21 -2.52 21.41 -6.82
N GLU A 22 -1.23 21.07 -6.99
CA GLU A 22 -0.19 22.00 -7.44
C GLU A 22 -0.22 22.22 -8.95
N GLY A 23 -1.07 21.54 -9.71
CA GLY A 23 -1.25 21.69 -11.14
C GLY A 23 -0.38 20.77 -12.02
N TYR A 24 0.29 19.77 -11.46
CA TYR A 24 1.04 18.80 -12.26
C TYR A 24 0.10 17.76 -12.88
N GLU A 25 0.21 17.54 -14.18
CA GLU A 25 -0.55 16.48 -14.84
C GLU A 25 -0.14 15.10 -14.31
N VAL A 26 -1.12 14.30 -13.90
CA VAL A 26 -0.90 12.92 -13.47
C VAL A 26 -0.83 12.05 -14.72
N PRO A 27 0.29 11.34 -14.97
CA PRO A 27 0.41 10.47 -16.14
C PRO A 27 -0.70 9.42 -16.20
N ALA A 28 -1.10 9.08 -17.41
CA ALA A 28 -2.00 7.93 -17.63
C ALA A 28 -1.35 6.63 -17.15
N PRO A 29 -2.16 5.65 -16.69
CA PRO A 29 -1.67 4.35 -16.26
C PRO A 29 -0.80 3.66 -17.32
N SER A 30 0.31 3.04 -16.87
CA SER A 30 1.26 2.36 -17.75
C SER A 30 2.04 1.28 -16.98
N GLU A 31 2.81 0.48 -17.70
CA GLU A 31 3.73 -0.50 -17.08
C GLU A 31 4.81 0.18 -16.20
N ALA A 32 5.10 1.46 -16.43
CA ALA A 32 6.01 2.25 -15.61
C ALA A 32 5.43 2.61 -14.22
N ASP A 33 4.17 2.32 -13.94
CA ASP A 33 3.56 2.53 -12.61
C ASP A 33 4.20 1.64 -11.53
N VAL A 34 4.86 0.53 -11.95
CA VAL A 34 5.69 -0.31 -11.08
C VAL A 34 6.98 -0.66 -11.82
N LEU A 35 8.11 -0.27 -11.25
CA LEU A 35 9.42 -0.56 -11.82
C LEU A 35 10.02 -1.83 -11.21
N TYR A 36 10.74 -2.59 -12.03
CA TYR A 36 11.43 -3.80 -11.63
C TYR A 36 12.90 -3.74 -12.02
N GLU A 37 13.79 -3.96 -11.06
CA GLU A 37 15.23 -4.11 -11.27
C GLU A 37 15.72 -5.31 -10.47
N ALA A 38 16.48 -6.21 -11.08
CA ALA A 38 17.13 -7.31 -10.38
C ALA A 38 18.66 -7.15 -10.45
N ARG A 39 19.30 -7.17 -9.30
CA ARG A 39 20.76 -7.10 -9.18
C ARG A 39 21.22 -7.77 -7.88
N ASP A 40 22.37 -8.42 -7.90
CA ASP A 40 23.01 -9.02 -6.72
C ASP A 40 22.09 -9.98 -5.94
N GLY A 41 21.22 -10.73 -6.65
CA GLY A 41 20.24 -11.62 -6.04
C GLY A 41 19.04 -10.95 -5.38
N ILE A 42 18.87 -9.64 -5.58
CA ILE A 42 17.80 -8.84 -5.01
C ILE A 42 16.93 -8.30 -6.14
N ALA A 43 15.62 -8.55 -6.10
CA ALA A 43 14.64 -7.87 -6.93
C ALA A 43 14.13 -6.61 -6.21
N TRP A 44 14.36 -5.47 -6.82
CA TRP A 44 13.81 -4.18 -6.39
C TRP A 44 12.53 -3.91 -7.16
N ILE A 45 11.42 -3.85 -6.44
CA ILE A 45 10.11 -3.49 -6.97
C ILE A 45 9.76 -2.12 -6.41
N SER A 46 9.59 -1.13 -7.30
CA SER A 46 9.30 0.24 -6.89
C SER A 46 7.93 0.67 -7.39
N LEU A 47 7.01 1.00 -6.47
CA LEU A 47 5.76 1.67 -6.81
C LEU A 47 6.11 3.05 -7.36
N ASN A 48 5.64 3.41 -8.55
CA ASN A 48 6.14 4.55 -9.29
C ASN A 48 5.04 5.47 -9.83
N ARG A 49 4.19 5.94 -8.93
CA ARG A 49 3.21 7.00 -9.17
C ARG A 49 3.42 8.16 -8.17
N PRO A 50 4.63 8.77 -8.13
CA PRO A 50 5.02 9.68 -7.05
C PRO A 50 4.16 10.94 -6.93
N LEU A 51 3.60 11.44 -8.03
CA LEU A 51 2.72 12.62 -8.06
C LEU A 51 1.42 12.42 -7.25
N ILE A 52 0.97 11.19 -7.10
CA ILE A 52 -0.22 10.83 -6.33
C ILE A 52 0.12 9.89 -5.17
N LEU A 53 1.36 9.99 -4.66
CA LEU A 53 1.83 9.25 -3.48
C LEU A 53 1.68 7.72 -3.61
N ASN A 54 1.88 7.19 -4.80
CA ASN A 54 1.76 5.78 -5.13
C ASN A 54 0.38 5.18 -4.77
N ALA A 55 -0.68 5.98 -4.94
CA ALA A 55 -2.05 5.52 -4.70
C ALA A 55 -2.42 4.35 -5.62
N VAL A 56 -3.10 3.36 -5.03
CA VAL A 56 -3.41 2.06 -5.66
C VAL A 56 -4.62 2.18 -6.57
N ASP A 57 -4.42 1.87 -7.84
CA ASP A 57 -5.48 1.64 -8.81
C ASP A 57 -5.33 0.29 -9.52
N TRP A 58 -6.09 0.08 -10.59
CA TRP A 58 -6.02 -1.15 -11.38
C TRP A 58 -4.64 -1.37 -12.01
N SER A 59 -3.99 -0.29 -12.48
CA SER A 59 -2.69 -0.37 -13.18
C SER A 59 -1.58 -0.74 -12.21
N LEU A 60 -1.45 -0.02 -11.09
CA LEU A 60 -0.47 -0.35 -10.06
C LEU A 60 -0.69 -1.77 -9.54
N THR A 61 -1.95 -2.18 -9.32
CA THR A 61 -2.28 -3.54 -8.88
C THR A 61 -1.84 -4.59 -9.90
N HIS A 62 -2.15 -4.37 -11.19
CA HIS A 62 -1.80 -5.29 -12.27
C HIS A 62 -0.28 -5.44 -12.42
N HIS A 63 0.43 -4.31 -12.50
CA HIS A 63 1.88 -4.34 -12.75
C HIS A 63 2.66 -4.80 -11.52
N LEU A 64 2.19 -4.52 -10.29
CA LEU A 64 2.77 -5.10 -9.08
C LEU A 64 2.68 -6.64 -9.12
N GLY A 65 1.53 -7.19 -9.49
CA GLY A 65 1.34 -8.63 -9.63
C GLY A 65 2.34 -9.26 -10.60
N ARG A 66 2.53 -8.65 -11.76
CA ARG A 66 3.52 -9.10 -12.76
C ARG A 66 4.96 -9.02 -12.26
N CYS A 67 5.31 -7.96 -11.54
CA CYS A 67 6.64 -7.81 -10.96
C CYS A 67 6.90 -8.86 -9.86
N LEU A 68 5.91 -9.14 -9.02
CA LEU A 68 6.00 -10.19 -7.99
C LEU A 68 6.12 -11.58 -8.63
N GLU A 69 5.34 -11.88 -9.67
CA GLU A 69 5.41 -13.13 -10.41
C GLU A 69 6.79 -13.33 -11.06
N ARG A 70 7.32 -12.29 -11.68
CA ARG A 70 8.67 -12.29 -12.24
C ARG A 70 9.72 -12.55 -11.15
N ALA A 71 9.65 -11.85 -10.01
CA ALA A 71 10.58 -12.04 -8.91
C ALA A 71 10.49 -13.45 -8.31
N GLU A 72 9.29 -14.04 -8.23
CA GLU A 72 9.08 -15.40 -7.74
C GLU A 72 9.70 -16.44 -8.65
N SER A 73 9.55 -16.31 -9.97
CA SER A 73 10.02 -17.28 -10.98
C SER A 73 11.49 -17.14 -11.34
N ASP A 74 12.14 -16.01 -11.10
CA ASP A 74 13.54 -15.75 -11.43
C ASP A 74 14.49 -16.49 -10.48
N GLU A 75 15.23 -17.49 -10.99
CA GLU A 75 16.13 -18.33 -10.18
C GLU A 75 17.32 -17.55 -9.59
N ASP A 76 17.71 -16.43 -10.19
CA ASP A 76 18.77 -15.57 -9.71
C ASP A 76 18.33 -14.64 -8.56
N VAL A 77 17.02 -14.45 -8.39
CA VAL A 77 16.46 -13.64 -7.30
C VAL A 77 16.30 -14.47 -6.04
N ARG A 78 16.80 -13.96 -4.93
CA ARG A 78 16.78 -14.57 -3.59
C ARG A 78 15.89 -13.81 -2.60
N VAL A 79 15.79 -12.51 -2.77
CA VAL A 79 15.06 -11.59 -1.88
C VAL A 79 14.37 -10.52 -2.72
N VAL A 80 13.21 -10.07 -2.29
CA VAL A 80 12.52 -8.94 -2.89
C VAL A 80 12.57 -7.75 -1.94
N VAL A 81 12.84 -6.55 -2.46
CA VAL A 81 12.65 -5.28 -1.74
C VAL A 81 11.54 -4.51 -2.44
N LEU A 82 10.44 -4.27 -1.73
CA LEU A 82 9.31 -3.45 -2.19
C LEU A 82 9.43 -2.05 -1.58
N ARG A 83 9.42 -1.02 -2.44
CA ARG A 83 9.52 0.39 -2.01
C ARG A 83 8.62 1.30 -2.83
N GLY A 84 8.46 2.54 -2.38
CA GLY A 84 7.80 3.61 -3.14
C GLY A 84 8.80 4.64 -3.66
N ASN A 85 8.69 5.01 -4.94
CA ASN A 85 9.42 6.14 -5.48
C ASN A 85 8.79 7.47 -5.04
N GLY A 86 9.62 8.49 -4.84
CA GLY A 86 9.19 9.80 -4.36
C GLY A 86 9.06 9.86 -2.84
N ARG A 87 8.10 10.66 -2.35
CA ARG A 87 7.97 11.03 -0.95
C ARG A 87 7.06 10.11 -0.11
N ALA A 88 6.57 9.01 -0.67
CA ALA A 88 5.68 8.08 0.03
C ALA A 88 5.91 6.65 -0.43
N PHE A 89 5.69 5.71 0.47
CA PHE A 89 5.55 4.30 0.10
C PHE A 89 4.26 4.09 -0.69
N CYS A 90 3.09 4.31 -0.05
CA CYS A 90 1.78 4.19 -0.68
C CYS A 90 0.70 4.88 0.19
N ALA A 91 -0.09 5.78 -0.38
CA ALA A 91 -1.13 6.51 0.32
C ALA A 91 -2.50 5.79 0.36
N GLY A 92 -2.57 4.53 -0.10
CA GLY A 92 -3.81 3.74 -0.12
C GLY A 92 -4.53 3.77 -1.45
N GLY A 93 -5.82 3.44 -1.46
CA GLY A 93 -6.62 3.35 -2.68
C GLY A 93 -6.83 4.68 -3.40
N ASP A 94 -6.72 4.68 -4.71
CA ASP A 94 -6.95 5.87 -5.55
C ASP A 94 -8.46 6.08 -5.79
N LEU A 95 -9.07 6.95 -4.99
CA LEU A 95 -10.51 7.25 -5.07
C LEU A 95 -10.94 7.98 -6.34
N GLN A 96 -10.00 8.49 -7.13
CA GLN A 96 -10.28 9.24 -8.35
C GLN A 96 -9.98 8.46 -9.63
N SER A 97 -9.30 7.32 -9.54
CA SER A 97 -8.85 6.55 -10.70
C SER A 97 -9.98 6.19 -11.65
N ALA A 98 -11.11 5.68 -11.14
CA ALA A 98 -12.24 5.27 -11.96
C ALA A 98 -12.85 6.43 -12.79
N LYS A 99 -12.70 7.68 -12.34
CA LYS A 99 -13.18 8.87 -13.04
C LYS A 99 -12.30 9.24 -14.23
N PHE A 100 -10.98 9.20 -14.05
CA PHE A 100 -10.03 9.71 -15.04
C PHE A 100 -9.42 8.59 -15.89
N TYR A 101 -9.16 7.44 -15.27
CA TYR A 101 -8.47 6.30 -15.89
C TYR A 101 -9.19 4.99 -15.54
N PRO A 102 -10.38 4.74 -16.11
CA PRO A 102 -11.09 3.48 -15.88
C PRO A 102 -10.26 2.30 -16.39
N LYS A 103 -10.42 1.15 -15.72
CA LYS A 103 -9.78 -0.09 -16.15
C LYS A 103 -10.28 -0.47 -17.56
N PRO A 104 -9.38 -0.86 -18.49
CA PRO A 104 -9.77 -1.40 -19.79
C PRO A 104 -10.68 -2.64 -19.65
N ASP A 105 -11.69 -2.76 -20.50
CA ASP A 105 -12.69 -3.85 -20.41
C ASP A 105 -12.09 -5.22 -20.70
N ASP A 106 -11.08 -5.29 -21.56
CA ASP A 106 -10.34 -6.50 -21.94
C ASP A 106 -9.31 -6.96 -20.88
N LEU A 107 -9.00 -6.11 -19.90
CA LEU A 107 -8.11 -6.48 -18.80
C LEU A 107 -8.91 -7.22 -17.71
N PRO A 108 -8.50 -8.44 -17.28
CA PRO A 108 -9.06 -9.08 -16.10
C PRO A 108 -8.97 -8.15 -14.88
N GLN A 109 -9.94 -8.25 -13.95
CA GLN A 109 -9.92 -7.44 -12.74
C GLN A 109 -8.67 -7.78 -11.90
N PRO A 110 -7.68 -6.87 -11.76
CA PRO A 110 -6.52 -7.16 -10.92
C PRO A 110 -6.93 -7.21 -9.46
N SER A 111 -6.33 -8.13 -8.72
CA SER A 111 -6.62 -8.32 -7.30
C SER A 111 -5.40 -7.97 -6.45
N MET A 112 -5.52 -6.93 -5.62
CA MET A 112 -4.47 -6.62 -4.64
C MET A 112 -4.39 -7.72 -3.58
N MET A 113 -5.50 -8.38 -3.26
CA MET A 113 -5.51 -9.54 -2.37
C MET A 113 -4.62 -10.67 -2.90
N ASP A 114 -4.69 -10.97 -4.21
CA ASP A 114 -3.85 -12.00 -4.80
C ASP A 114 -2.36 -11.61 -4.75
N ASN A 115 -2.06 -10.33 -4.94
CA ASN A 115 -0.68 -9.83 -4.84
C ASN A 115 -0.11 -9.99 -3.42
N VAL A 116 -0.86 -9.59 -2.39
CA VAL A 116 -0.38 -9.70 -1.01
C VAL A 116 -0.35 -11.15 -0.52
N LEU A 117 -1.27 -12.01 -0.98
CA LEU A 117 -1.21 -13.44 -0.73
C LEU A 117 -0.04 -14.09 -1.46
N ARG A 118 0.37 -13.59 -2.65
CA ARG A 118 1.60 -14.02 -3.31
C ARG A 118 2.83 -13.64 -2.48
N ILE A 119 2.89 -12.41 -1.94
CA ILE A 119 3.96 -12.00 -1.01
C ILE A 119 4.04 -12.98 0.17
N TRP A 120 2.91 -13.32 0.77
CA TRP A 120 2.81 -14.27 1.87
C TRP A 120 3.32 -15.66 1.49
N ARG A 121 2.90 -16.20 0.33
CA ARG A 121 3.14 -17.59 -0.06
C ARG A 121 4.45 -17.84 -0.77
N MET A 122 5.03 -16.82 -1.46
CA MET A 122 6.28 -17.03 -2.21
C MET A 122 7.42 -17.47 -1.28
N PRO A 123 8.30 -18.39 -1.75
CA PRO A 123 9.38 -18.93 -0.91
C PRO A 123 10.49 -17.92 -0.62
N LYS A 124 10.52 -16.80 -1.35
CA LYS A 124 11.52 -15.73 -1.21
C LYS A 124 11.02 -14.69 -0.22
N PRO A 125 11.87 -14.20 0.70
CA PRO A 125 11.48 -13.14 1.62
C PRO A 125 11.27 -11.82 0.88
N VAL A 126 10.29 -11.04 1.36
CA VAL A 126 9.97 -9.71 0.87
C VAL A 126 10.17 -8.69 2.00
N ILE A 127 10.95 -7.65 1.73
CA ILE A 127 11.22 -6.53 2.64
C ILE A 127 10.45 -5.32 2.13
N ALA A 128 9.61 -4.71 2.95
CA ALA A 128 9.07 -3.38 2.69
C ALA A 128 10.07 -2.32 3.17
N ALA A 129 10.50 -1.42 2.27
CA ALA A 129 11.25 -0.22 2.61
C ALA A 129 10.32 0.98 2.56
N VAL A 130 9.88 1.44 3.72
CA VAL A 130 8.79 2.41 3.88
C VAL A 130 9.32 3.79 4.22
N ARG A 131 9.02 4.79 3.38
CA ARG A 131 9.22 6.22 3.66
C ARG A 131 7.92 6.99 3.51
N GLY A 132 7.79 8.12 4.22
CA GLY A 132 6.59 8.94 4.14
C GLY A 132 5.33 8.12 4.40
N HIS A 133 4.30 8.27 3.60
CA HIS A 133 3.00 7.65 3.87
C HIS A 133 2.93 6.17 3.49
N ALA A 134 2.48 5.34 4.46
CA ALA A 134 1.98 3.98 4.29
C ALA A 134 0.57 3.92 4.89
N LEU A 135 -0.45 4.33 4.12
CA LEU A 135 -1.81 4.55 4.61
C LEU A 135 -2.82 3.64 3.92
N GLY A 136 -3.85 3.18 4.63
CA GLY A 136 -4.86 2.29 4.09
C GLY A 136 -4.25 1.03 3.45
N GLN A 137 -4.47 0.79 2.15
CA GLN A 137 -3.80 -0.33 1.46
C GLN A 137 -2.26 -0.28 1.55
N GLY A 138 -1.67 0.89 1.77
CA GLY A 138 -0.22 1.02 1.91
C GLY A 138 0.32 0.35 3.18
N ILE A 139 -0.32 0.53 4.33
CA ILE A 139 0.06 -0.16 5.56
C ILE A 139 -0.22 -1.67 5.47
N GLU A 140 -1.31 -2.05 4.80
CA GLU A 140 -1.65 -3.46 4.59
C GLU A 140 -0.62 -4.16 3.67
N ILE A 141 -0.20 -3.52 2.57
CA ILE A 141 0.85 -4.05 1.68
C ILE A 141 2.18 -4.20 2.44
N ALA A 142 2.59 -3.17 3.20
CA ALA A 142 3.80 -3.23 4.00
C ALA A 142 3.72 -4.34 5.06
N GLY A 143 2.57 -4.47 5.72
CA GLY A 143 2.32 -5.49 6.75
C GLY A 143 2.29 -6.93 6.22
N MET A 144 2.02 -7.14 4.93
CA MET A 144 2.11 -8.46 4.29
C MET A 144 3.52 -8.84 3.87
N CYS A 145 4.45 -7.89 3.82
CA CYS A 145 5.87 -8.21 3.63
C CYS A 145 6.43 -8.93 4.87
N ASP A 146 7.45 -9.74 4.67
CA ASP A 146 8.05 -10.52 5.76
C ASP A 146 8.78 -9.65 6.78
N LEU A 147 9.35 -8.55 6.32
CA LEU A 147 10.02 -7.55 7.14
C LEU A 147 9.65 -6.15 6.66
N THR A 148 9.57 -5.21 7.61
CA THR A 148 9.37 -3.80 7.30
C THR A 148 10.49 -2.97 7.93
N ILE A 149 11.22 -2.24 7.09
CA ILE A 149 12.19 -1.22 7.51
C ILE A 149 11.58 0.14 7.17
N ALA A 150 11.44 1.00 8.15
CA ALA A 150 10.83 2.31 7.99
C ALA A 150 11.86 3.43 8.13
N ALA A 151 11.72 4.46 7.32
CA ALA A 151 12.37 5.73 7.57
C ALA A 151 11.75 6.42 8.80
N ASP A 152 12.51 7.24 9.50
CA ASP A 152 12.06 8.01 10.67
C ASP A 152 10.96 9.04 10.32
N ASP A 153 10.84 9.42 9.04
CA ASP A 153 9.77 10.27 8.52
C ASP A 153 8.50 9.50 8.13
N ALA A 154 8.50 8.16 8.24
CA ALA A 154 7.37 7.35 7.79
C ALA A 154 6.15 7.51 8.70
N GLN A 155 4.96 7.49 8.07
CA GLN A 155 3.66 7.66 8.70
C GLN A 155 2.75 6.50 8.31
N PHE A 156 2.15 5.87 9.30
CA PHE A 156 1.31 4.70 9.14
C PHE A 156 -0.13 4.99 9.58
N GLY A 157 -1.12 4.33 8.98
CA GLY A 157 -2.52 4.48 9.42
C GLY A 157 -3.53 3.73 8.57
N GLU A 158 -4.56 3.20 9.25
CA GLU A 158 -5.73 2.57 8.64
C GLU A 158 -6.83 3.63 8.46
N ILE A 159 -6.62 4.53 7.49
CA ILE A 159 -7.45 5.74 7.32
C ILE A 159 -8.76 5.51 6.57
N GLN A 160 -9.04 4.32 6.06
CA GLN A 160 -10.25 4.03 5.27
C GLN A 160 -11.53 4.23 6.06
N ILE A 161 -11.51 4.08 7.39
CA ILE A 161 -12.65 4.41 8.25
C ILE A 161 -13.07 5.88 8.11
N ARG A 162 -12.13 6.79 7.86
CA ARG A 162 -12.43 8.20 7.60
C ARG A 162 -13.23 8.42 6.31
N HIS A 163 -13.24 7.43 5.42
CA HIS A 163 -14.00 7.45 4.17
C HIS A 163 -15.34 6.69 4.28
N GLY A 164 -15.61 6.04 5.42
CA GLY A 164 -16.78 5.19 5.62
C GLY A 164 -16.58 3.76 5.07
N PHE A 165 -15.35 3.30 4.90
CA PHE A 165 -15.05 1.95 4.43
C PHE A 165 -14.36 1.11 5.51
N GLY A 166 -14.63 -0.20 5.49
CA GLY A 166 -13.80 -1.16 6.20
C GLY A 166 -12.45 -1.38 5.48
N PRO A 167 -11.46 -1.99 6.15
CA PRO A 167 -10.15 -2.26 5.57
C PRO A 167 -10.29 -3.21 4.38
N PRO A 168 -9.50 -3.04 3.31
CA PRO A 168 -9.45 -4.00 2.21
C PRO A 168 -8.94 -5.38 2.63
N MET A 169 -8.00 -5.43 3.58
CA MET A 169 -7.35 -6.65 4.08
C MET A 169 -7.21 -6.60 5.60
N LEU A 170 -7.33 -7.75 6.29
CA LEU A 170 -7.24 -7.84 7.75
C LEU A 170 -5.84 -8.25 8.22
N VAL A 171 -4.81 -7.51 7.85
CA VAL A 171 -3.42 -7.79 8.24
C VAL A 171 -3.12 -7.27 9.65
N THR A 172 -3.51 -6.04 9.95
CA THR A 172 -3.22 -5.33 11.20
C THR A 172 -3.54 -6.12 12.48
N PRO A 173 -4.68 -6.85 12.59
CA PRO A 173 -4.97 -7.64 13.80
C PRO A 173 -3.97 -8.75 14.09
N PHE A 174 -3.36 -9.33 13.06
CA PHE A 174 -2.36 -10.38 13.23
C PHE A 174 -0.98 -9.86 13.64
N LEU A 175 -0.68 -8.59 13.33
CA LEU A 175 0.61 -7.98 13.64
C LEU A 175 0.64 -7.31 15.02
N THR A 176 -0.47 -6.71 15.47
CA THR A 176 -0.46 -5.77 16.60
C THR A 176 -1.22 -6.25 17.84
N GLY A 177 -1.94 -7.34 17.76
CA GLY A 177 -2.82 -7.82 18.83
C GLY A 177 -4.09 -6.99 19.00
N LEU A 178 -5.07 -7.55 19.74
CA LEU A 178 -6.48 -7.10 19.74
C LEU A 178 -6.68 -5.60 20.08
N LYS A 179 -6.01 -5.11 21.14
CA LYS A 179 -6.25 -3.73 21.60
C LYS A 179 -5.64 -2.70 20.64
N ASN A 180 -4.43 -2.96 20.19
CA ASN A 180 -3.73 -2.09 19.24
C ASN A 180 -4.43 -2.10 17.88
N ALA A 181 -4.84 -3.28 17.39
CA ALA A 181 -5.61 -3.39 16.15
C ALA A 181 -6.90 -2.56 16.21
N LYS A 182 -7.69 -2.70 17.30
CA LYS A 182 -8.90 -1.90 17.48
C LYS A 182 -8.61 -0.40 17.57
N PHE A 183 -7.55 0.01 18.27
CA PHE A 183 -7.14 1.40 18.32
C PHE A 183 -6.85 1.93 16.90
N ILE A 184 -5.96 1.28 16.17
CA ILE A 184 -5.58 1.68 14.80
C ILE A 184 -6.80 1.76 13.87
N MET A 185 -7.62 0.70 13.85
CA MET A 185 -8.70 0.56 12.88
C MET A 185 -9.95 1.38 13.23
N LEU A 186 -10.19 1.69 14.50
CA LEU A 186 -11.37 2.47 14.93
C LEU A 186 -11.07 3.96 15.05
N SER A 187 -9.83 4.35 15.41
CA SER A 187 -9.46 5.75 15.47
C SER A 187 -9.25 6.34 14.08
N GLY A 188 -8.70 5.55 13.15
CA GLY A 188 -8.27 6.03 11.85
C GLY A 188 -7.11 7.04 11.94
N GLU A 189 -6.40 7.08 13.06
CA GLU A 189 -5.26 7.98 13.26
C GLU A 189 -4.07 7.63 12.37
N VAL A 190 -3.24 8.63 12.13
CA VAL A 190 -1.94 8.47 11.47
C VAL A 190 -0.88 8.61 12.56
N PHE A 191 0.06 7.69 12.60
CA PHE A 191 1.08 7.61 13.64
C PHE A 191 2.49 7.41 13.03
N PRO A 192 3.55 7.88 13.72
CA PRO A 192 4.91 7.85 13.21
C PRO A 192 5.53 6.45 13.23
N ALA A 193 6.68 6.31 12.55
CA ALA A 193 7.45 5.07 12.44
C ALA A 193 7.81 4.45 13.80
N GLU A 194 8.17 5.25 14.79
CA GLU A 194 8.51 4.79 16.14
C GLU A 194 7.30 4.12 16.83
N GLU A 195 6.10 4.68 16.65
CA GLU A 195 4.91 4.05 17.19
C GLU A 195 4.57 2.77 16.42
N ALA A 196 4.75 2.75 15.10
CA ALA A 196 4.59 1.55 14.28
C ALA A 196 5.57 0.43 14.73
N TYR A 197 6.80 0.79 15.06
CA TYR A 197 7.79 -0.14 15.64
C TYR A 197 7.32 -0.67 17.01
N ARG A 198 6.87 0.21 17.91
CA ARG A 198 6.33 -0.18 19.22
C ARG A 198 5.12 -1.12 19.11
N LEU A 199 4.30 -0.93 18.09
CA LEU A 199 3.10 -1.74 17.81
C LEU A 199 3.41 -3.08 17.13
N GLY A 200 4.64 -3.30 16.66
CA GLY A 200 5.04 -4.54 15.97
C GLY A 200 4.80 -4.55 14.46
N LEU A 201 4.46 -3.40 13.87
CA LEU A 201 4.25 -3.24 12.42
C LEU A 201 5.57 -3.05 11.65
N VAL A 202 6.61 -2.61 12.33
CA VAL A 202 7.93 -2.29 11.77
C VAL A 202 9.01 -3.03 12.55
N ASN A 203 9.99 -3.59 11.84
CA ASN A 203 11.11 -4.31 12.45
C ASN A 203 12.29 -3.41 12.78
N GLN A 204 12.45 -2.30 12.06
CA GLN A 204 13.55 -1.36 12.24
C GLN A 204 13.15 0.03 11.76
N VAL A 205 13.53 1.07 12.51
CA VAL A 205 13.45 2.47 12.10
C VAL A 205 14.86 3.00 11.87
N VAL A 206 15.07 3.71 10.78
CA VAL A 206 16.36 4.29 10.37
C VAL A 206 16.17 5.73 9.87
N PRO A 207 17.22 6.56 9.88
CA PRO A 207 17.15 7.87 9.22
C PRO A 207 16.71 7.76 7.76
N ALA A 208 15.87 8.66 7.29
CA ALA A 208 15.30 8.61 5.94
C ALA A 208 16.37 8.51 4.83
N ALA A 209 17.52 9.15 5.02
CA ALA A 209 18.64 9.08 4.09
C ALA A 209 19.31 7.70 4.03
N GLU A 210 19.11 6.85 5.05
CA GLU A 210 19.74 5.53 5.17
C GLU A 210 18.81 4.36 4.77
N LEU A 211 17.53 4.64 4.48
CA LEU A 211 16.52 3.61 4.26
C LEU A 211 16.91 2.60 3.17
N ASP A 212 17.31 3.08 1.99
CA ASP A 212 17.65 2.20 0.87
C ASP A 212 18.89 1.36 1.20
N ALA A 213 19.88 1.92 1.86
CA ALA A 213 21.09 1.22 2.29
C ALA A 213 20.79 0.17 3.37
N ALA A 214 19.91 0.47 4.31
CA ALA A 214 19.48 -0.47 5.35
C ALA A 214 18.68 -1.64 4.75
N ALA A 215 17.76 -1.36 3.83
CA ALA A 215 17.01 -2.39 3.12
C ALA A 215 17.93 -3.29 2.29
N GLU A 216 18.89 -2.71 1.57
CA GLU A 216 19.90 -3.45 0.79
C GLU A 216 20.77 -4.33 1.69
N ALA A 217 21.25 -3.81 2.81
CA ALA A 217 22.08 -4.56 3.76
C ALA A 217 21.31 -5.75 4.34
N GLN A 218 20.02 -5.55 4.71
CA GLN A 218 19.18 -6.63 5.20
C GLN A 218 18.89 -7.66 4.09
N ALA A 219 18.62 -7.21 2.87
CA ALA A 219 18.39 -8.10 1.73
C ALA A 219 19.64 -8.95 1.41
N LYS A 220 20.83 -8.35 1.41
CA LYS A 220 22.11 -9.08 1.21
C LYS A 220 22.34 -10.12 2.30
N LYS A 221 22.01 -9.84 3.56
CA LYS A 221 22.07 -10.84 4.64
C LYS A 221 21.15 -12.02 4.34
N LEU A 222 19.90 -11.78 3.99
CA LEU A 222 18.94 -12.86 3.66
C LEU A 222 19.37 -13.63 2.40
N ALA A 223 19.86 -12.96 1.36
CA ALA A 223 20.31 -13.57 0.12
C ALA A 223 21.54 -14.48 0.33
N SER A 224 22.37 -14.23 1.35
CA SER A 224 23.53 -15.05 1.69
C SER A 224 23.18 -16.35 2.41
N LEU A 225 21.96 -16.50 2.91
CA LEU A 225 21.51 -17.70 3.61
C LEU A 225 21.10 -18.82 2.62
N PRO A 226 21.13 -20.10 3.04
CA PRO A 226 20.64 -21.20 2.20
C PRO A 226 19.16 -21.00 1.84
N PRO A 227 18.78 -20.96 0.56
CA PRO A 227 17.42 -20.58 0.13
C PRO A 227 16.34 -21.51 0.67
N THR A 228 16.63 -22.80 0.72
CA THR A 228 15.69 -23.79 1.26
C THR A 228 15.42 -23.57 2.75
N ALA A 229 16.44 -23.18 3.52
CA ALA A 229 16.28 -22.87 4.93
C ALA A 229 15.45 -21.59 5.14
N VAL A 230 15.67 -20.55 4.32
CA VAL A 230 14.88 -19.32 4.36
C VAL A 230 13.42 -19.62 4.03
N ALA A 231 13.16 -20.33 2.94
CA ALA A 231 11.82 -20.74 2.53
C ALA A 231 11.11 -21.59 3.60
N LEU A 232 11.83 -22.55 4.19
CA LEU A 232 11.29 -23.39 5.27
C LEU A 232 10.88 -22.54 6.50
N ASN A 233 11.75 -21.63 6.95
CA ASN A 233 11.46 -20.81 8.12
C ASN A 233 10.26 -19.89 7.88
N LYS A 234 10.18 -19.25 6.69
CA LYS A 234 9.01 -18.47 6.29
C LYS A 234 7.74 -19.33 6.31
N LEU A 235 7.77 -20.49 5.66
CA LEU A 235 6.62 -21.41 5.60
C LEU A 235 6.17 -21.85 7.00
N VAL A 236 7.09 -22.19 7.91
CA VAL A 236 6.73 -22.63 9.27
C VAL A 236 6.06 -21.51 10.06
N VAL A 237 6.58 -20.29 9.97
CA VAL A 237 5.94 -19.12 10.61
C VAL A 237 4.54 -18.89 10.02
N ASN A 238 4.43 -18.85 8.69
CA ASN A 238 3.14 -18.65 8.02
C ASN A 238 2.11 -19.74 8.40
N ARG A 239 2.54 -20.98 8.53
CA ARG A 239 1.67 -22.10 8.93
C ARG A 239 1.03 -21.90 10.32
N VAL A 240 1.74 -21.29 11.27
CA VAL A 240 1.16 -20.94 12.58
C VAL A 240 0.00 -19.96 12.43
N TYR A 241 0.15 -18.95 11.59
CA TYR A 241 -0.89 -17.94 11.35
C TYR A 241 -2.06 -18.51 10.51
N GLU A 242 -1.78 -19.37 9.55
CA GLU A 242 -2.83 -20.10 8.80
C GLU A 242 -3.70 -20.95 9.73
N LEU A 243 -3.08 -21.71 10.66
CA LEU A 243 -3.81 -22.48 11.68
C LEU A 243 -4.58 -21.58 12.66
N ALA A 244 -4.12 -20.35 12.88
CA ALA A 244 -4.82 -19.35 13.67
C ALA A 244 -5.96 -18.64 12.91
N GLY A 245 -6.24 -19.02 11.65
CA GLY A 245 -7.36 -18.50 10.87
C GLY A 245 -7.03 -17.33 9.94
N PHE A 246 -5.75 -17.14 9.61
CA PHE A 246 -5.31 -16.03 8.75
C PHE A 246 -6.01 -16.01 7.39
N GLU A 247 -6.08 -17.16 6.69
CA GLU A 247 -6.74 -17.22 5.37
C GLU A 247 -8.25 -16.93 5.46
N ALA A 248 -8.92 -17.43 6.51
CA ALA A 248 -10.33 -17.13 6.74
C ALA A 248 -10.54 -15.62 7.00
N ALA A 249 -9.63 -15.00 7.74
CA ALA A 249 -9.67 -13.57 8.00
C ALA A 249 -9.43 -12.73 6.73
N MET A 250 -8.58 -13.16 5.82
CA MET A 250 -8.40 -12.46 4.52
C MET A 250 -9.69 -12.46 3.69
N ASN A 251 -10.51 -13.49 3.82
CA ASN A 251 -11.80 -13.62 3.13
C ASN A 251 -12.99 -13.07 3.96
N TYR A 252 -12.75 -12.28 5.01
CA TYR A 252 -13.77 -11.78 5.93
C TYR A 252 -14.95 -11.05 5.25
N ARG A 253 -14.74 -10.50 4.06
CA ARG A 253 -15.76 -9.80 3.28
C ARG A 253 -16.86 -10.71 2.74
N ASP A 254 -16.61 -12.03 2.73
CA ASP A 254 -17.59 -13.02 2.34
C ASP A 254 -18.60 -13.33 3.48
N ASP A 255 -18.29 -12.90 4.73
CA ASP A 255 -19.22 -12.98 5.85
C ASP A 255 -20.49 -12.16 5.58
N PRO A 256 -21.68 -12.77 5.65
CA PRO A 256 -22.94 -12.11 5.29
C PRO A 256 -23.24 -10.86 6.14
N VAL A 257 -22.85 -10.85 7.41
CA VAL A 257 -23.09 -9.71 8.32
C VAL A 257 -22.17 -8.56 7.93
N ILE A 258 -20.89 -8.86 7.68
CA ILE A 258 -19.89 -7.86 7.28
C ILE A 258 -20.25 -7.27 5.90
N LYS A 259 -20.68 -8.12 4.97
CA LYS A 259 -21.15 -7.71 3.66
C LYS A 259 -22.33 -6.74 3.75
N ALA A 260 -23.34 -7.08 4.54
CA ALA A 260 -24.51 -6.22 4.76
C ALA A 260 -24.13 -4.88 5.41
N LEU A 261 -23.23 -4.87 6.40
CA LEU A 261 -22.72 -3.65 7.02
C LEU A 261 -21.93 -2.78 6.01
N ASN A 262 -21.09 -3.41 5.19
CA ASN A 262 -20.30 -2.68 4.18
C ASN A 262 -21.19 -2.09 3.07
N GLU A 263 -22.28 -2.76 2.70
CA GLU A 263 -23.29 -2.23 1.79
C GLU A 263 -24.05 -1.04 2.41
N SER A 264 -24.50 -1.18 3.66
CA SER A 264 -25.22 -0.12 4.39
C SER A 264 -24.35 1.10 4.73
N SER A 265 -23.02 0.93 4.82
CA SER A 265 -22.12 2.05 5.10
C SER A 265 -22.13 3.14 4.01
N ARG A 266 -22.54 2.79 2.80
CA ARG A 266 -22.70 3.73 1.67
C ARG A 266 -23.88 4.68 1.88
N ASP A 267 -24.90 4.24 2.59
CA ASP A 267 -26.14 4.99 2.88
C ASP A 267 -26.04 5.75 4.22
N ASP A 268 -24.94 5.57 4.95
CA ASP A 268 -24.68 6.35 6.15
C ASP A 268 -24.60 7.84 5.84
N LYS A 269 -25.29 8.67 6.68
CA LYS A 269 -25.41 10.11 6.44
C LYS A 269 -24.06 10.83 6.38
N VAL A 270 -23.08 10.39 7.19
CA VAL A 270 -21.75 11.00 7.22
C VAL A 270 -20.98 10.64 5.94
N SER A 271 -21.01 9.37 5.56
CA SER A 271 -20.38 8.88 4.32
C SER A 271 -21.01 9.52 3.08
N ALA A 272 -22.34 9.60 3.03
CA ALA A 272 -23.08 10.22 1.94
C ALA A 272 -22.74 11.72 1.80
N ALA A 273 -22.68 12.46 2.91
CA ALA A 273 -22.30 13.88 2.91
C ALA A 273 -20.85 14.10 2.41
N ARG A 274 -19.91 13.24 2.83
CA ARG A 274 -18.52 13.28 2.35
C ARG A 274 -18.40 12.98 0.86
N LEU A 275 -19.13 11.97 0.37
CA LEU A 275 -19.15 11.65 -1.05
C LEU A 275 -19.81 12.76 -1.90
N ALA A 276 -20.84 13.42 -1.37
CA ALA A 276 -21.43 14.60 -2.00
C ALA A 276 -20.38 15.73 -2.12
N THR A 277 -19.65 16.02 -1.04
CA THR A 277 -18.57 17.01 -1.06
C THR A 277 -17.50 16.66 -2.12
N LEU A 278 -17.11 15.39 -2.23
CA LEU A 278 -16.15 14.93 -3.25
C LEU A 278 -16.67 15.20 -4.67
N ARG A 279 -17.95 14.94 -4.92
CA ARG A 279 -18.57 15.12 -6.25
C ARG A 279 -18.77 16.58 -6.62
N GLU A 280 -19.22 17.41 -5.67
CA GLU A 280 -19.67 18.78 -5.90
C GLU A 280 -18.54 19.79 -5.75
N GLN A 281 -17.64 19.59 -4.80
CA GLN A 281 -16.60 20.55 -4.40
C GLN A 281 -15.18 20.06 -4.66
N GLY A 282 -15.03 18.79 -5.05
CA GLY A 282 -13.75 18.19 -5.42
C GLY A 282 -12.91 17.67 -4.26
N TRP A 283 -11.71 17.21 -4.61
CA TRP A 283 -10.84 16.45 -3.72
C TRP A 283 -10.34 17.22 -2.50
N GLU A 284 -10.00 18.49 -2.66
CA GLU A 284 -9.45 19.30 -1.56
C GLU A 284 -10.51 19.59 -0.48
N ALA A 285 -11.73 19.94 -0.87
CA ALA A 285 -12.84 20.13 0.06
C ALA A 285 -13.18 18.83 0.79
N PHE A 286 -13.20 17.71 0.07
CA PHE A 286 -13.38 16.38 0.65
C PHE A 286 -12.29 16.06 1.70
N LYS A 287 -11.02 16.28 1.39
CA LYS A 287 -9.91 16.09 2.35
C LYS A 287 -10.06 16.94 3.59
N GLN A 288 -10.37 18.22 3.40
CA GLN A 288 -10.57 19.14 4.52
C GLN A 288 -11.69 18.67 5.45
N GLN A 289 -12.84 18.28 4.89
CA GLN A 289 -13.96 17.76 5.66
C GLN A 289 -13.63 16.43 6.35
N ARG A 290 -12.97 15.51 5.64
CA ARG A 290 -12.57 14.21 6.16
C ARG A 290 -11.63 14.32 7.35
N ASP A 291 -10.64 15.22 7.26
CA ASP A 291 -9.54 15.32 8.22
C ASP A 291 -9.78 16.39 9.28
N ALA A 292 -10.94 17.07 9.26
CA ALA A 292 -11.23 18.18 10.17
C ALA A 292 -11.12 17.80 11.67
N ALA A 293 -11.53 16.59 12.02
CA ALA A 293 -11.46 16.07 13.40
C ALA A 293 -10.06 15.56 13.81
N PHE A 294 -9.10 15.52 12.88
CA PHE A 294 -7.74 14.99 13.05
C PHE A 294 -6.65 16.08 12.89
N LYS A 295 -7.07 17.34 12.83
CA LYS A 295 -6.19 18.51 12.78
C LYS A 295 -6.13 19.10 14.19
N GLU A 296 -5.18 18.67 14.99
CA GLU A 296 -4.71 19.37 16.17
C GLU A 296 -3.28 19.84 15.97
#